data_7030e02045b6782d2bc83c011a25a616
#
_entry.id   7030e02045b6782d2bc83c011a25a616
#
_cell.length_a   1.000
_cell.length_b   1.000
_cell.length_c   1.000
_cell.angle_alpha   90.00
_cell.angle_beta   90.00
_cell.angle_gamma   90.00
#
_symmetry.space_group_name_H-M   'P 1'
#
loop_
_entity.id
_entity.type
_entity.pdbx_description
1 polymer ?
#
loop_
_entity_poly.entity_id
_entity_poly.type
_entity_poly.pdbx_seq_one_letter_code
_entity_poly.pdbx_strand_id
1 'polypeptide(L)'
;MNTLMSRSFRTGLNVIRHTLSGVGLMSTLSASLYAQNRTDPPDSYILTVERCVKYVEGAQWIYRDYEWSFSITPTPCARRTPPEGTPYLWDELSRDYSNSRYWKNTHGMRHQLICHLAIARDKPQWNLEPWRPDVGYEKTLAAGCNHVTPLPEKAP
;
A
#
# COMPACT_ATOMS: atom_id res chain seq x y z
N MET A 1 13.53 -30.29 40.43
CA MET A 1 13.61 -29.58 41.72
C MET A 1 13.38 -28.09 41.40
N ASN A 2 12.43 -27.53 42.16
CA ASN A 2 12.06 -26.10 42.25
C ASN A 2 11.25 -25.49 41.10
N THR A 3 10.18 -24.86 41.29
CA THR A 3 9.11 -24.69 42.31
C THR A 3 8.19 -23.62 41.71
N LEU A 4 6.92 -23.97 41.58
CA LEU A 4 5.80 -23.11 41.22
C LEU A 4 5.65 -21.96 42.23
N MET A 5 5.37 -20.74 41.72
CA MET A 5 4.79 -19.67 42.55
C MET A 5 3.55 -19.11 41.86
N SER A 6 2.42 -19.62 42.31
CA SER A 6 1.07 -19.07 42.15
C SER A 6 0.94 -17.78 42.98
N ARG A 7 0.44 -16.68 42.39
CA ARG A 7 -0.08 -15.53 43.11
C ARG A 7 -1.56 -15.32 42.78
N SER A 8 -2.36 -15.73 43.72
CA SER A 8 -3.77 -15.41 43.87
C SER A 8 -3.93 -13.95 44.27
N PHE A 9 -4.76 -13.17 43.55
CA PHE A 9 -5.25 -11.88 44.03
C PHE A 9 -6.73 -11.98 44.36
N ARG A 10 -7.03 -11.72 45.63
CA ARG A 10 -8.37 -11.72 46.21
C ARG A 10 -9.14 -10.47 45.82
N THR A 11 -10.37 -10.69 45.47
CA THR A 11 -11.45 -9.72 45.35
C THR A 11 -11.83 -9.14 46.70
N GLY A 12 -11.86 -7.82 46.77
CA GLY A 12 -12.46 -7.10 47.90
C GLY A 12 -13.75 -6.40 47.45
N LEU A 13 -14.86 -6.94 47.89
CA LEU A 13 -16.18 -6.34 47.74
C LEU A 13 -16.39 -5.35 48.91
N ASN A 14 -16.55 -4.09 48.66
CA ASN A 14 -17.06 -3.12 49.65
C ASN A 14 -18.45 -2.63 49.20
N VAL A 15 -19.45 -3.12 49.92
CA VAL A 15 -20.83 -2.66 49.87
C VAL A 15 -20.98 -1.50 50.84
N ILE A 16 -21.28 -0.31 50.35
CA ILE A 16 -21.72 0.80 51.18
C ILE A 16 -23.20 1.05 50.87
N ARG A 17 -24.05 0.70 51.81
CA ARG A 17 -25.46 1.12 51.86
C ARG A 17 -25.53 2.52 52.45
N HIS A 18 -26.10 3.45 51.70
CA HIS A 18 -26.68 4.68 52.26
C HIS A 18 -28.11 4.82 51.86
N THR A 19 -29.00 4.65 52.82
CA THR A 19 -30.39 5.07 52.80
C THR A 19 -30.45 6.53 53.16
N LEU A 20 -31.05 7.36 52.33
CA LEU A 20 -31.61 8.64 52.72
C LEU A 20 -32.80 8.98 51.85
N SER A 21 -33.96 9.06 52.52
CA SER A 21 -35.21 9.59 52.02
C SER A 21 -35.06 11.09 51.77
N GLY A 22 -35.47 11.56 50.61
CA GLY A 22 -35.61 12.99 50.32
C GLY A 22 -36.66 13.22 49.24
N VAL A 23 -37.84 13.65 49.69
CA VAL A 23 -38.92 14.15 48.85
C VAL A 23 -38.46 15.49 48.26
N GLY A 24 -38.46 15.66 46.94
CA GLY A 24 -38.05 16.91 46.35
C GLY A 24 -38.47 17.04 44.88
N LEU A 25 -39.50 17.79 44.64
CA LEU A 25 -39.94 18.52 43.45
C LEU A 25 -39.68 17.90 42.05
N MET A 26 -40.76 17.59 41.41
CA MET A 26 -40.86 17.45 39.94
C MET A 26 -40.48 18.79 39.28
N SER A 27 -39.31 18.83 38.65
CA SER A 27 -38.99 19.80 37.63
C SER A 27 -39.01 19.04 36.28
N THR A 28 -40.06 19.25 35.54
CA THR A 28 -40.19 18.79 34.13
C THR A 28 -39.23 19.61 33.29
N LEU A 29 -38.00 19.10 33.17
CA LEU A 29 -37.07 19.56 32.14
C LEU A 29 -37.54 18.98 30.81
N SER A 30 -38.21 19.81 30.02
CA SER A 30 -38.43 19.55 28.61
C SER A 30 -37.07 19.36 27.92
N ALA A 31 -36.67 18.09 27.73
CA ALA A 31 -35.58 17.78 26.87
C ALA A 31 -36.01 18.15 25.45
N SER A 32 -35.57 19.32 25.01
CA SER A 32 -35.66 19.75 23.64
C SER A 32 -34.87 18.75 22.81
N LEU A 33 -35.57 17.90 22.08
CA LEU A 33 -35.02 17.04 21.04
C LEU A 33 -34.49 17.95 19.94
N TYR A 34 -33.27 18.44 20.10
CA TYR A 34 -32.45 18.82 18.97
C TYR A 34 -32.12 17.53 18.21
N ALA A 35 -33.05 17.13 17.35
CA ALA A 35 -32.73 16.29 16.24
C ALA A 35 -31.69 17.07 15.41
N GLN A 36 -30.42 16.87 15.73
CA GLN A 36 -29.34 17.25 14.85
C GLN A 36 -29.53 16.41 13.60
N ASN A 37 -30.11 17.00 12.57
CA ASN A 37 -29.92 16.55 11.21
C ASN A 37 -28.42 16.65 10.91
N ARG A 38 -27.66 15.71 11.41
CA ARG A 38 -26.41 15.38 10.78
C ARG A 38 -26.78 14.76 9.44
N THR A 39 -26.81 15.57 8.43
CA THR A 39 -26.46 15.12 7.10
C THR A 39 -24.96 14.83 7.20
N ASP A 40 -24.63 13.68 7.80
CA ASP A 40 -23.33 13.09 7.58
C ASP A 40 -23.22 13.02 6.06
N PRO A 41 -22.15 13.55 5.46
CA PRO A 41 -21.96 13.40 4.04
C PRO A 41 -22.08 11.89 3.76
N PRO A 42 -22.77 11.48 2.69
CA PRO A 42 -22.95 10.08 2.38
C PRO A 42 -21.59 9.44 2.55
N ASP A 43 -21.54 8.36 3.36
CA ASP A 43 -20.32 7.64 3.71
C ASP A 43 -19.30 7.84 2.61
N SER A 44 -18.24 8.59 2.93
CA SER A 44 -17.19 8.81 1.96
C SER A 44 -16.88 7.41 1.45
N TYR A 45 -17.17 7.18 0.18
CA TYR A 45 -16.77 5.95 -0.47
C TYR A 45 -15.26 5.86 -0.28
N ILE A 46 -14.88 5.27 0.85
CA ILE A 46 -13.53 4.76 1.00
C ILE A 46 -13.51 3.69 -0.07
N LEU A 47 -13.06 4.07 -1.26
CA LEU A 47 -12.71 3.13 -2.30
C LEU A 47 -11.62 2.27 -1.65
N THR A 48 -12.06 1.19 -0.99
CA THR A 48 -11.15 0.19 -0.48
C THR A 48 -10.52 -0.43 -1.70
N VAL A 49 -9.32 0.07 -2.03
CA VAL A 49 -8.52 -0.55 -3.08
C VAL A 49 -8.33 -2.00 -2.65
N GLU A 50 -8.97 -2.91 -3.38
CA GLU A 50 -8.82 -4.32 -3.13
C GLU A 50 -7.34 -4.68 -3.27
N ARG A 51 -6.72 -5.05 -2.16
CA ARG A 51 -5.31 -5.43 -2.13
C ARG A 51 -5.16 -6.88 -2.55
N CYS A 52 -4.18 -7.14 -3.38
CA CYS A 52 -3.77 -8.49 -3.65
C CYS A 52 -3.12 -9.12 -2.41
N VAL A 53 -3.41 -10.39 -2.15
CA VAL A 53 -2.67 -11.18 -1.15
C VAL A 53 -1.20 -11.29 -1.55
N LYS A 54 -0.95 -11.38 -2.86
CA LYS A 54 0.37 -11.41 -3.47
C LYS A 54 0.31 -10.73 -4.83
N TYR A 55 1.28 -9.86 -5.12
CA TYR A 55 1.36 -9.17 -6.40
C TYR A 55 2.31 -9.86 -7.39
N VAL A 56 3.37 -10.49 -6.89
CA VAL A 56 4.44 -11.05 -7.70
C VAL A 56 4.43 -12.57 -7.62
N GLU A 57 4.17 -13.25 -8.72
CA GLU A 57 4.27 -14.71 -8.83
C GLU A 57 5.72 -15.16 -8.76
N GLY A 58 6.59 -14.44 -9.47
CA GLY A 58 8.03 -14.63 -9.46
C GLY A 58 8.77 -13.42 -10.02
N ALA A 59 10.00 -13.24 -9.60
CA ALA A 59 10.88 -12.23 -10.18
C ALA A 59 12.33 -12.68 -10.12
N GLN A 60 13.10 -12.27 -11.13
CA GLN A 60 14.51 -12.61 -11.26
C GLN A 60 15.28 -11.54 -12.02
N TRP A 61 16.56 -11.46 -11.72
CA TRP A 61 17.49 -10.68 -12.53
C TRP A 61 17.93 -11.49 -13.73
N ILE A 62 17.78 -10.91 -14.92
CA ILE A 62 18.22 -11.49 -16.19
C ILE A 62 19.23 -10.58 -16.85
N TYR A 63 20.28 -11.17 -17.45
CA TYR A 63 21.27 -10.45 -18.23
C TYR A 63 20.96 -10.63 -19.71
N ARG A 64 20.66 -9.53 -20.41
CA ARG A 64 20.34 -9.53 -21.83
C ARG A 64 20.80 -8.21 -22.46
N ASP A 65 21.16 -8.25 -23.72
CA ASP A 65 21.59 -7.06 -24.45
C ASP A 65 22.69 -6.26 -23.72
N TYR A 66 23.62 -6.99 -23.05
CA TYR A 66 24.73 -6.46 -22.24
C TYR A 66 24.30 -5.67 -21.00
N GLU A 67 23.03 -5.77 -20.58
CA GLU A 67 22.50 -5.06 -19.43
C GLU A 67 21.66 -5.96 -18.51
N TRP A 68 21.56 -5.57 -17.25
CA TRP A 68 20.72 -6.26 -16.27
C TRP A 68 19.30 -5.72 -16.31
N SER A 69 18.34 -6.62 -16.39
CA SER A 69 16.91 -6.36 -16.31
C SER A 69 16.31 -7.12 -15.14
N PHE A 70 15.39 -6.48 -14.42
CA PHE A 70 14.58 -7.13 -13.40
C PHE A 70 13.28 -7.62 -14.03
N SER A 71 13.17 -8.92 -14.27
CA SER A 71 12.02 -9.55 -14.92
C SER A 71 11.03 -10.03 -13.87
N ILE A 72 9.81 -9.53 -13.93
CA ILE A 72 8.72 -9.76 -12.99
C ILE A 72 7.61 -10.52 -13.70
N THR A 73 7.14 -11.62 -13.09
CA THR A 73 5.91 -12.30 -13.48
C THR A 73 4.80 -11.84 -12.52
N PRO A 74 3.91 -10.94 -12.94
CA PRO A 74 2.83 -10.45 -12.09
C PRO A 74 1.71 -11.48 -11.96
N THR A 75 1.06 -11.52 -10.79
CA THR A 75 -0.14 -12.34 -10.59
C THR A 75 -1.32 -11.78 -11.40
N PRO A 76 -2.37 -12.57 -11.63
CA PRO A 76 -3.62 -12.07 -12.22
C PRO A 76 -4.24 -10.90 -11.45
N CYS A 77 -4.07 -10.89 -10.11
CA CYS A 77 -4.52 -9.77 -9.29
C CYS A 77 -3.69 -8.51 -9.55
N ALA A 78 -2.36 -8.61 -9.58
CA ALA A 78 -1.47 -7.50 -9.88
C ALA A 78 -1.79 -6.85 -11.22
N ARG A 79 -2.11 -7.65 -12.23
CA ARG A 79 -2.49 -7.14 -13.56
C ARG A 79 -3.75 -6.27 -13.55
N ARG A 80 -4.64 -6.46 -12.58
CA ARG A 80 -5.86 -5.66 -12.41
C ARG A 80 -5.71 -4.51 -11.44
N THR A 81 -4.55 -4.37 -10.83
CA THR A 81 -4.27 -3.30 -9.86
C THR A 81 -4.54 -1.93 -10.48
N PRO A 82 -5.39 -1.10 -9.85
CA PRO A 82 -5.60 0.27 -10.28
C PRO A 82 -4.40 1.15 -9.88
N PRO A 83 -4.30 2.38 -10.38
CA PRO A 83 -3.18 3.28 -10.07
C PRO A 83 -2.93 3.46 -8.58
N GLU A 84 -4.00 3.52 -7.78
CA GLU A 84 -3.96 3.69 -6.32
C GLU A 84 -3.36 2.48 -5.59
N GLY A 85 -3.41 1.30 -6.21
CA GLY A 85 -2.82 0.07 -5.69
C GLY A 85 -1.34 -0.11 -6.03
N THR A 86 -0.79 0.70 -6.93
CA THR A 86 0.61 0.60 -7.34
C THR A 86 1.61 0.68 -6.18
N PRO A 87 1.41 1.50 -5.13
CA PRO A 87 2.31 1.52 -3.98
C PRO A 87 2.48 0.14 -3.33
N TYR A 88 1.43 -0.64 -3.19
CA TYR A 88 1.50 -1.97 -2.55
C TYR A 88 2.30 -2.97 -3.36
N LEU A 89 2.14 -2.98 -4.68
CA LEU A 89 2.97 -3.78 -5.59
C LEU A 89 4.44 -3.36 -5.51
N TRP A 90 4.69 -2.04 -5.50
CA TRP A 90 6.05 -1.50 -5.39
C TRP A 90 6.70 -1.85 -4.06
N ASP A 91 5.95 -1.79 -2.96
CA ASP A 91 6.42 -2.13 -1.62
C ASP A 91 6.80 -3.63 -1.52
N GLU A 92 6.01 -4.53 -2.13
CA GLU A 92 6.35 -5.95 -2.21
C GLU A 92 7.68 -6.16 -2.97
N LEU A 93 7.83 -5.56 -4.15
CA LEU A 93 9.06 -5.66 -4.93
C LEU A 93 10.27 -5.07 -4.20
N SER A 94 10.11 -3.92 -3.60
CA SER A 94 11.20 -3.24 -2.89
C SER A 94 11.64 -4.03 -1.65
N ARG A 95 10.69 -4.53 -0.87
CA ARG A 95 10.97 -5.33 0.32
C ARG A 95 11.77 -6.59 -0.03
N ASP A 96 11.37 -7.28 -1.09
CA ASP A 96 11.88 -8.62 -1.38
C ASP A 96 13.15 -8.60 -2.25
N TYR A 97 13.39 -7.53 -3.04
CA TYR A 97 14.45 -7.54 -4.05
C TYR A 97 15.42 -6.35 -4.01
N SER A 98 15.16 -5.29 -3.21
CA SER A 98 16.02 -4.09 -3.22
C SER A 98 17.44 -4.32 -2.68
N ASN A 99 17.68 -5.41 -1.97
CA ASN A 99 19.02 -5.79 -1.48
C ASN A 99 19.96 -6.30 -2.59
N SER A 100 19.46 -6.50 -3.80
CA SER A 100 20.28 -6.93 -4.93
C SER A 100 21.26 -5.84 -5.35
N ARG A 101 22.51 -6.22 -5.64
CA ARG A 101 23.51 -5.30 -6.20
C ARG A 101 23.10 -4.68 -7.54
N TYR A 102 22.15 -5.27 -8.23
CA TYR A 102 21.62 -4.81 -9.51
C TYR A 102 20.48 -3.80 -9.34
N TRP A 103 19.89 -3.70 -8.13
CA TRP A 103 18.83 -2.73 -7.84
C TRP A 103 19.42 -1.32 -7.80
N LYS A 104 19.18 -0.59 -8.85
CA LYS A 104 19.65 0.80 -9.04
C LYS A 104 18.54 1.62 -9.66
N ASN A 105 18.69 2.94 -9.64
CA ASN A 105 17.72 3.84 -10.28
C ASN A 105 16.26 3.52 -9.87
N THR A 106 16.03 3.47 -8.57
CA THR A 106 14.75 3.08 -7.95
C THR A 106 13.55 3.85 -8.52
N HIS A 107 13.70 5.16 -8.76
CA HIS A 107 12.64 5.99 -9.32
C HIS A 107 12.34 5.64 -10.79
N GLY A 108 13.36 5.48 -11.60
CA GLY A 108 13.20 5.09 -12.99
C GLY A 108 12.54 3.69 -13.12
N MET A 109 12.95 2.72 -12.31
CA MET A 109 12.31 1.40 -12.26
C MET A 109 10.83 1.50 -11.84
N ARG A 110 10.51 2.37 -10.86
CA ARG A 110 9.12 2.58 -10.44
C ARG A 110 8.28 3.21 -11.56
N HIS A 111 8.81 4.18 -12.31
CA HIS A 111 8.11 4.75 -13.46
C HIS A 111 7.86 3.70 -14.56
N GLN A 112 8.81 2.81 -14.80
CA GLN A 112 8.63 1.69 -15.72
C GLN A 112 7.54 0.73 -15.24
N LEU A 113 7.47 0.40 -13.94
CA LEU A 113 6.41 -0.43 -13.37
C LEU A 113 5.02 0.20 -13.57
N ILE A 114 4.87 1.48 -13.24
CA ILE A 114 3.61 2.21 -13.43
C ILE A 114 3.22 2.22 -14.92
N CYS A 115 4.19 2.39 -15.80
CA CYS A 115 3.98 2.32 -17.25
C CYS A 115 3.48 0.93 -17.70
N HIS A 116 4.04 -0.16 -17.19
CA HIS A 116 3.54 -1.52 -17.47
C HIS A 116 2.10 -1.70 -17.01
N LEU A 117 1.74 -1.18 -15.84
CA LEU A 117 0.36 -1.18 -15.37
C LEU A 117 -0.57 -0.34 -16.25
N ALA A 118 -0.08 0.72 -16.85
CA ALA A 118 -0.89 1.59 -17.70
C ALA A 118 -1.17 0.99 -19.09
N ILE A 119 -0.14 0.51 -19.77
CA ILE A 119 -0.24 0.17 -21.21
C ILE A 119 0.27 -1.24 -21.60
N ALA A 120 0.76 -2.02 -20.65
CA ALA A 120 1.39 -3.32 -20.93
C ALA A 120 1.00 -4.42 -19.93
N ARG A 121 -0.22 -4.34 -19.36
CA ARG A 121 -0.73 -5.27 -18.32
C ARG A 121 -0.69 -6.73 -18.74
N ASP A 122 -0.96 -7.00 -20.01
CA ASP A 122 -1.12 -8.35 -20.55
C ASP A 122 0.20 -9.02 -20.94
N LYS A 123 1.33 -8.28 -20.89
CA LYS A 123 2.64 -8.89 -21.16
C LYS A 123 2.92 -10.00 -20.12
N PRO A 124 3.39 -11.18 -20.54
CA PRO A 124 3.71 -12.28 -19.64
C PRO A 124 4.63 -11.86 -18.51
N GLN A 125 5.63 -11.04 -18.84
CA GLN A 125 6.61 -10.50 -17.90
C GLN A 125 6.74 -8.99 -18.06
N TRP A 126 6.98 -8.32 -16.95
CA TRP A 126 7.33 -6.90 -16.92
C TRP A 126 8.81 -6.79 -16.58
N ASN A 127 9.56 -6.15 -17.47
CA ASN A 127 10.98 -5.95 -17.29
C ASN A 127 11.25 -4.52 -16.84
N LEU A 128 11.87 -4.38 -15.68
CA LEU A 128 12.33 -3.09 -15.17
C LEU A 128 13.84 -3.01 -15.36
N GLU A 129 14.30 -1.97 -15.99
CA GLU A 129 15.66 -1.84 -16.49
C GLU A 129 16.36 -0.66 -15.78
N PRO A 130 17.16 -0.94 -14.75
CA PRO A 130 17.78 0.09 -13.92
C PRO A 130 18.80 0.96 -14.67
N TRP A 131 19.29 0.50 -15.82
CA TRP A 131 20.21 1.24 -16.68
C TRP A 131 19.54 2.36 -17.49
N ARG A 132 18.22 2.29 -17.67
CA ARG A 132 17.48 3.35 -18.37
C ARG A 132 17.45 4.62 -17.53
N PRO A 133 17.62 5.83 -18.12
CA PRO A 133 17.57 7.06 -17.37
C PRO A 133 16.20 7.29 -16.73
N ASP A 134 16.18 7.88 -15.54
CA ASP A 134 14.97 8.38 -14.95
C ASP A 134 14.59 9.72 -15.59
N VAL A 135 13.60 9.68 -16.44
CA VAL A 135 13.08 10.86 -17.17
C VAL A 135 11.71 11.31 -16.70
N GLY A 136 11.24 10.70 -15.60
CA GLY A 136 9.89 10.88 -15.07
C GLY A 136 8.83 10.04 -15.80
N TYR A 137 7.67 9.90 -15.15
CA TYR A 137 6.62 9.00 -15.62
C TYR A 137 6.09 9.35 -17.02
N GLU A 138 5.82 10.62 -17.29
CA GLU A 138 5.23 11.05 -18.57
C GLU A 138 6.10 10.68 -19.77
N LYS A 139 7.40 10.94 -19.68
CA LYS A 139 8.35 10.61 -20.75
C LYS A 139 8.55 9.09 -20.87
N THR A 140 8.53 8.36 -19.75
CA THR A 140 8.58 6.90 -19.77
C THR A 140 7.37 6.33 -20.47
N LEU A 141 6.17 6.84 -20.20
CA LEU A 141 4.92 6.43 -20.85
C LEU A 141 4.94 6.76 -22.35
N ALA A 142 5.32 7.97 -22.72
CA ALA A 142 5.41 8.41 -24.11
C ALA A 142 6.37 7.55 -24.94
N ALA A 143 7.41 6.99 -24.31
CA ALA A 143 8.38 6.08 -24.92
C ALA A 143 7.94 4.59 -24.86
N GLY A 144 6.69 4.29 -24.53
CA GLY A 144 6.18 2.92 -24.42
C GLY A 144 6.90 2.07 -23.37
N CYS A 145 7.24 2.66 -22.22
CA CYS A 145 8.00 2.10 -21.11
C CYS A 145 9.50 1.86 -21.38
N ASN A 146 9.99 2.17 -22.56
CA ASN A 146 11.35 1.83 -23.02
C ASN A 146 12.18 3.07 -23.36
N HIS A 147 12.16 4.07 -22.50
CA HIS A 147 12.96 5.27 -22.73
C HIS A 147 14.44 4.93 -22.86
N VAL A 148 15.07 5.41 -23.93
CA VAL A 148 16.51 5.34 -24.16
C VAL A 148 17.05 6.78 -24.27
N THR A 149 18.24 7.02 -23.75
CA THR A 149 18.92 8.26 -24.05
C THR A 149 19.32 8.23 -25.53
N PRO A 150 18.93 9.21 -26.34
CA PRO A 150 19.48 9.31 -27.69
C PRO A 150 21.01 9.30 -27.60
N LEU A 151 21.65 8.47 -28.42
CA LEU A 151 23.11 8.56 -28.56
C LEU A 151 23.44 10.00 -28.92
N PRO A 152 24.49 10.61 -28.33
CA PRO A 152 24.91 11.93 -28.75
C PRO A 152 25.10 11.89 -30.28
N GLU A 153 24.43 12.81 -30.94
CA GLU A 153 24.57 12.97 -32.38
C GLU A 153 26.07 13.11 -32.66
N LYS A 154 26.61 12.21 -33.51
CA LYS A 154 28.03 12.20 -33.82
C LYS A 154 28.32 13.57 -34.44
N ALA A 155 29.09 14.42 -33.70
CA ALA A 155 29.50 15.71 -34.21
C ALA A 155 30.09 15.57 -35.61
N PRO A 156 29.74 16.41 -36.53
CA PRO A 156 30.20 16.36 -37.92
C PRO A 156 31.73 16.46 -38.03
#